data_c57777b2d1fc141a202603ee0b7a29c3
#
_entry.id   c57777b2d1fc141a202603ee0b7a29c3
#
_cell.length_a   1.000
_cell.length_b   1.000
_cell.length_c   1.000
_cell.angle_alpha   90.00
_cell.angle_beta   90.00
_cell.angle_gamma   90.00
#
_symmetry.space_group_name_H-M   'P 1'
#
loop_
_entity.id
_entity.type
_entity.pdbx_description
1 polymer ?
#
loop_
_entity_poly.entity_id
_entity_poly.type
_entity_poly.pdbx_seq_one_letter_code
_entity_poly.pdbx_strand_id
1 'polypeptide(L)'
;MTMITFRGLAVLSLCAFTLAACEATEELIPFSGKKTVVPACPAVKFLQDADKITVFRQGPGRDITDIVYEADLTGFAGECEYVKDDDIFTEVVVTLRVGFDIARGPADRNHKADLAYFVAVPEFYPAPEGKTLFKRRIAFPPGRNNVSFVDDEVEIRIPLTNDRKGPNSQVFIGFELTQDQLNLNRRRGNSTGLGG
;
A
#
# COMPACT_ATOMS: atom_id res chain seq x y z
N MET A 1 60.13 53.32 60.59
CA MET A 1 59.40 54.56 60.66
C MET A 1 58.22 54.39 59.65
N THR A 2 57.02 54.29 59.90
CA THR A 2 56.10 54.69 60.92
C THR A 2 54.88 53.82 60.83
N MET A 3 54.40 53.32 61.91
CA MET A 3 53.08 52.71 62.11
C MET A 3 51.96 53.60 61.56
N ILE A 4 50.89 53.05 61.14
CA ILE A 4 49.54 53.41 61.60
C ILE A 4 48.56 52.29 61.35
N THR A 5 48.07 51.78 62.44
CA THR A 5 46.87 50.93 62.58
C THR A 5 45.61 51.78 62.31
N PHE A 6 44.62 51.20 61.65
CA PHE A 6 43.22 51.57 61.90
C PHE A 6 42.27 50.39 61.79
N ARG A 7 41.63 50.28 62.91
CA ARG A 7 40.46 49.42 63.19
C ARG A 7 39.23 49.84 62.40
N GLY A 8 38.41 48.91 62.13
CA GLY A 8 36.99 49.28 62.23
C GLY A 8 36.07 48.80 61.13
N LEU A 9 35.26 48.02 61.53
CA LEU A 9 33.80 47.96 61.32
C LEU A 9 33.31 46.91 60.30
N ALA A 10 32.87 45.82 60.88
CA ALA A 10 31.94 44.86 60.25
C ALA A 10 30.61 45.55 59.96
N VAL A 11 30.22 45.59 58.72
CA VAL A 11 28.86 45.87 58.35
C VAL A 11 28.28 44.61 57.71
N LEU A 12 27.46 43.92 58.50
CA LEU A 12 26.59 42.87 58.02
C LEU A 12 25.56 43.55 57.09
N SER A 13 25.72 43.36 55.77
CA SER A 13 24.70 43.69 54.84
C SER A 13 23.85 42.45 54.54
N LEU A 14 22.69 42.44 55.15
CA LEU A 14 21.62 41.43 54.96
C LEU A 14 21.01 41.65 53.57
N CYS A 15 21.53 40.95 52.57
CA CYS A 15 20.90 40.90 51.29
C CYS A 15 19.63 40.07 51.37
N ALA A 16 18.49 40.75 51.50
CA ALA A 16 17.19 40.15 51.31
C ALA A 16 17.06 39.69 49.83
N PHE A 17 17.17 38.41 49.58
CA PHE A 17 16.79 37.79 48.32
C PHE A 17 15.27 37.87 48.19
N THR A 18 14.76 38.88 47.45
CA THR A 18 13.40 38.83 46.94
C THR A 18 13.35 37.82 45.84
N LEU A 19 12.81 36.64 46.13
CA LEU A 19 12.34 35.69 45.14
C LEU A 19 11.17 36.33 44.39
N ALA A 20 11.46 36.92 43.23
CA ALA A 20 10.43 37.22 42.25
C ALA A 20 9.96 35.87 41.71
N ALA A 21 8.89 35.34 42.29
CA ALA A 21 8.11 34.28 41.67
C ALA A 21 7.54 34.84 40.37
N CYS A 22 8.16 34.48 39.23
CA CYS A 22 7.47 34.55 37.95
C CYS A 22 6.35 33.53 38.02
N GLU A 23 5.16 33.95 38.38
CA GLU A 23 3.93 33.25 38.01
C GLU A 23 3.86 33.29 36.49
N ALA A 24 4.40 32.24 35.84
CA ALA A 24 4.02 31.92 34.50
C ALA A 24 2.53 31.55 34.57
N THR A 25 1.67 32.51 34.27
CA THR A 25 0.31 32.23 33.85
C THR A 25 0.45 31.41 32.59
N GLU A 26 0.47 30.04 32.73
CA GLU A 26 0.09 29.17 31.64
C GLU A 26 -1.34 29.56 31.26
N GLU A 27 -1.44 30.44 30.31
CA GLU A 27 -2.65 30.55 29.52
C GLU A 27 -2.86 29.20 28.90
N LEU A 28 -3.62 28.36 29.60
CA LEU A 28 -4.24 27.14 29.07
C LEU A 28 -5.11 27.60 27.90
N ILE A 29 -4.49 27.75 26.74
CA ILE A 29 -5.23 27.76 25.48
C ILE A 29 -5.88 26.37 25.43
N PRO A 30 -7.21 26.27 25.54
CA PRO A 30 -7.87 24.99 25.31
C PRO A 30 -7.73 24.71 23.81
N PHE A 31 -6.59 24.11 23.43
CA PHE A 31 -6.45 23.48 22.13
C PHE A 31 -7.31 22.21 22.15
N SER A 32 -8.60 22.39 22.38
CA SER A 32 -9.62 21.36 22.22
C SER A 32 -9.97 21.21 20.75
N GLY A 33 -8.96 21.20 19.90
CA GLY A 33 -9.11 20.59 18.58
C GLY A 33 -9.22 19.09 18.83
N LYS A 34 -10.41 18.53 18.72
CA LYS A 34 -10.57 17.08 18.56
C LYS A 34 -9.62 16.67 17.45
N LYS A 35 -8.45 16.11 17.79
CA LYS A 35 -7.58 15.48 16.81
C LYS A 35 -8.39 14.32 16.25
N THR A 36 -8.99 14.52 15.09
CA THR A 36 -9.63 13.42 14.36
C THR A 36 -8.52 12.46 14.00
N VAL A 37 -8.48 11.31 14.67
CA VAL A 37 -7.51 10.27 14.37
C VAL A 37 -7.89 9.69 13.01
N VAL A 38 -7.02 9.85 12.01
CA VAL A 38 -7.19 9.22 10.69
C VAL A 38 -7.00 7.72 10.86
N PRO A 39 -7.96 6.90 10.41
CA PRO A 39 -7.82 5.44 10.49
C PRO A 39 -6.66 4.91 9.64
N ALA A 40 -6.21 3.67 9.92
CA ALA A 40 -5.22 3.01 9.08
C ALA A 40 -5.79 2.68 7.69
N CYS A 41 -4.92 2.60 6.68
CA CYS A 41 -5.33 2.19 5.34
C CYS A 41 -5.90 0.77 5.30
N PRO A 42 -6.79 0.47 4.35
CA PRO A 42 -7.21 -0.89 4.03
C PRO A 42 -6.02 -1.80 3.73
N ALA A 43 -6.11 -3.06 4.16
CA ALA A 43 -5.07 -4.04 3.86
C ALA A 43 -5.14 -4.45 2.38
N VAL A 44 -4.02 -4.33 1.66
CA VAL A 44 -3.89 -4.75 0.26
C VAL A 44 -3.12 -6.08 0.21
N LYS A 45 -3.57 -7.02 -0.61
CA LYS A 45 -2.95 -8.35 -0.75
C LYS A 45 -3.09 -8.87 -2.18
N PHE A 46 -2.15 -9.73 -2.60
CA PHE A 46 -2.39 -10.56 -3.78
C PHE A 46 -3.38 -11.67 -3.44
N LEU A 47 -4.29 -11.94 -4.38
CA LEU A 47 -5.21 -13.06 -4.27
C LEU A 47 -4.44 -14.34 -4.59
N GLN A 48 -4.42 -15.27 -3.63
CA GLN A 48 -3.78 -16.57 -3.79
C GLN A 48 -4.28 -17.28 -5.06
N ASP A 49 -3.38 -17.97 -5.74
CA ASP A 49 -3.62 -18.66 -7.02
C ASP A 49 -3.96 -17.74 -8.21
N ALA A 50 -4.10 -16.43 -7.99
CA ALA A 50 -4.31 -15.43 -9.05
C ALA A 50 -3.14 -14.42 -9.18
N ASP A 51 -2.05 -14.64 -8.48
CA ASP A 51 -0.81 -13.86 -8.54
C ASP A 51 0.06 -14.18 -9.76
N LYS A 52 -0.30 -15.24 -10.51
CA LYS A 52 0.40 -15.71 -11.71
C LYS A 52 -0.56 -16.04 -12.83
N ILE A 53 -0.08 -15.90 -14.07
CA ILE A 53 -0.83 -16.31 -15.26
C ILE A 53 0.10 -17.00 -16.25
N THR A 54 -0.32 -18.15 -16.76
CA THR A 54 0.31 -18.83 -17.91
C THR A 54 -0.65 -18.84 -19.08
N VAL A 55 -0.23 -18.30 -20.20
CA VAL A 55 -1.03 -18.26 -21.43
C VAL A 55 -0.44 -19.22 -22.45
N PHE A 56 -1.25 -20.18 -22.87
CA PHE A 56 -0.91 -21.13 -23.93
C PHE A 56 -1.47 -20.69 -25.27
N ARG A 57 -0.83 -21.13 -26.35
CA ARG A 57 -1.40 -21.01 -27.69
C ARG A 57 -2.75 -21.75 -27.78
N GLN A 58 -3.57 -21.35 -28.71
CA GLN A 58 -4.82 -22.05 -28.97
C GLN A 58 -4.56 -23.50 -29.41
N GLY A 59 -5.38 -24.41 -28.93
CA GLY A 59 -5.26 -25.83 -29.20
C GLY A 59 -5.21 -26.67 -27.91
N PRO A 60 -5.06 -27.99 -28.03
CA PRO A 60 -5.07 -28.94 -26.89
C PRO A 60 -3.74 -28.97 -26.11
N GLY A 61 -2.65 -28.48 -26.68
CA GLY A 61 -1.32 -28.52 -26.06
C GLY A 61 -1.27 -27.69 -24.78
N ARG A 62 -0.59 -28.21 -23.77
CA ARG A 62 -0.38 -27.55 -22.46
C ARG A 62 1.02 -27.85 -21.92
N ASP A 63 1.99 -28.06 -22.81
CA ASP A 63 3.39 -28.22 -22.41
C ASP A 63 4.17 -26.91 -22.52
N ILE A 64 5.43 -26.94 -22.12
CA ILE A 64 6.29 -25.76 -22.10
C ILE A 64 6.47 -25.12 -23.49
N THR A 65 6.39 -25.92 -24.57
CA THR A 65 6.53 -25.43 -25.94
C THR A 65 5.28 -24.71 -26.46
N ASP A 66 4.15 -24.86 -25.76
CA ASP A 66 2.88 -24.22 -26.08
C ASP A 66 2.69 -22.86 -25.36
N ILE A 67 3.60 -22.51 -24.45
CA ILE A 67 3.50 -21.26 -23.68
C ILE A 67 3.75 -20.06 -24.60
N VAL A 68 2.79 -19.14 -24.61
CA VAL A 68 2.93 -17.84 -25.28
C VAL A 68 3.65 -16.85 -24.37
N TYR A 69 3.20 -16.71 -23.13
CA TYR A 69 3.86 -15.97 -22.07
C TYR A 69 3.42 -16.44 -20.69
N GLU A 70 4.25 -16.14 -19.71
CA GLU A 70 3.91 -16.22 -18.30
C GLU A 70 4.09 -14.83 -17.67
N ALA A 71 3.28 -14.51 -16.67
CA ALA A 71 3.45 -13.29 -15.92
C ALA A 71 3.16 -13.52 -14.44
N ASP A 72 3.92 -12.80 -13.60
CA ASP A 72 3.82 -12.79 -12.15
C ASP A 72 3.53 -11.37 -11.65
N LEU A 73 2.69 -11.24 -10.63
CA LEU A 73 2.58 -10.03 -9.83
C LEU A 73 3.76 -10.01 -8.86
N THR A 74 4.62 -8.98 -8.94
CA THR A 74 5.88 -8.94 -8.18
C THR A 74 5.79 -8.10 -6.93
N GLY A 75 4.90 -7.13 -6.91
CA GLY A 75 4.72 -6.23 -5.78
C GLY A 75 3.68 -5.16 -6.07
N PHE A 76 3.37 -4.39 -5.06
CA PHE A 76 2.57 -3.18 -5.19
C PHE A 76 3.11 -2.11 -4.26
N ALA A 77 2.91 -0.86 -4.62
CA ALA A 77 3.07 0.29 -3.75
C ALA A 77 1.75 1.06 -3.76
N GLY A 78 1.42 1.69 -2.64
CA GLY A 78 0.19 2.46 -2.59
C GLY A 78 0.07 3.30 -1.33
N GLU A 79 -0.88 4.20 -1.39
CA GLU A 79 -1.28 5.09 -0.31
C GLU A 79 -2.79 5.14 -0.22
N CYS A 80 -3.32 5.70 0.85
CA CYS A 80 -4.75 5.95 0.96
C CYS A 80 -5.02 7.33 1.56
N GLU A 81 -6.13 7.91 1.12
CA GLU A 81 -6.66 9.16 1.63
C GLU A 81 -8.10 8.96 2.10
N TYR A 82 -8.42 9.48 3.28
CA TYR A 82 -9.76 9.47 3.83
C TYR A 82 -10.47 10.78 3.50
N VAL A 83 -11.56 10.68 2.73
CA VAL A 83 -12.44 11.81 2.40
C VAL A 83 -13.44 12.03 3.53
N LYS A 84 -13.64 13.29 3.92
CA LYS A 84 -14.59 13.70 4.93
C LYS A 84 -15.72 14.53 4.33
N ASP A 85 -16.91 14.35 4.90
CA ASP A 85 -18.01 15.28 4.81
C ASP A 85 -18.33 15.76 6.23
N ASP A 86 -18.18 17.05 6.47
CA ASP A 86 -18.10 17.65 7.79
C ASP A 86 -16.97 16.99 8.63
N ASP A 87 -17.32 16.32 9.73
CA ASP A 87 -16.37 15.60 10.61
C ASP A 87 -16.42 14.08 10.43
N ILE A 88 -17.17 13.57 9.43
CA ILE A 88 -17.41 12.14 9.20
C ILE A 88 -16.61 11.68 7.99
N PHE A 89 -15.86 10.58 8.14
CA PHE A 89 -15.24 9.92 7.01
C PHE A 89 -16.30 9.19 6.17
N THR A 90 -16.41 9.55 4.90
CA THR A 90 -17.43 9.01 3.97
C THR A 90 -16.84 8.04 2.96
N GLU A 91 -15.53 8.15 2.69
CA GLU A 91 -14.85 7.34 1.69
C GLU A 91 -13.37 7.18 2.06
N VAL A 92 -12.77 6.08 1.66
CA VAL A 92 -11.31 5.96 1.55
C VAL A 92 -10.93 5.72 0.11
N VAL A 93 -10.04 6.56 -0.41
CA VAL A 93 -9.45 6.45 -1.74
C VAL A 93 -8.12 5.72 -1.59
N VAL A 94 -7.97 4.59 -2.25
CA VAL A 94 -6.74 3.80 -2.26
C VAL A 94 -6.10 3.93 -3.62
N THR A 95 -4.89 4.50 -3.68
CA THR A 95 -4.09 4.64 -4.90
C THR A 95 -3.02 3.56 -4.91
N LEU A 96 -2.94 2.78 -5.98
CA LEU A 96 -2.04 1.64 -6.11
C LEU A 96 -1.22 1.71 -7.40
N ARG A 97 0.02 1.24 -7.33
CA ARG A 97 0.89 0.93 -8.47
C ARG A 97 1.26 -0.54 -8.36
N VAL A 98 1.00 -1.30 -9.41
CA VAL A 98 1.17 -2.77 -9.43
C VAL A 98 2.34 -3.12 -10.34
N GLY A 99 3.25 -3.95 -9.84
CA GLY A 99 4.42 -4.45 -10.56
C GLY A 99 4.19 -5.84 -11.13
N PHE A 100 4.74 -6.06 -12.32
CA PHE A 100 4.66 -7.31 -13.07
C PHE A 100 6.03 -7.71 -13.61
N ASP A 101 6.33 -9.00 -13.57
CA ASP A 101 7.36 -9.63 -14.38
C ASP A 101 6.72 -10.52 -15.43
N ILE A 102 7.14 -10.38 -16.67
CA ILE A 102 6.54 -11.06 -17.80
C ILE A 102 7.64 -11.76 -18.58
N ALA A 103 7.51 -13.08 -18.74
CA ALA A 103 8.40 -13.93 -19.50
C ALA A 103 7.73 -14.41 -20.80
N ARG A 104 8.41 -14.22 -21.91
CA ARG A 104 7.99 -14.67 -23.22
C ARG A 104 8.20 -16.18 -23.36
N GLY A 105 7.17 -16.90 -23.79
CA GLY A 105 7.25 -18.32 -24.05
C GLY A 105 7.65 -18.67 -25.49
N PRO A 106 7.96 -19.96 -25.76
CA PRO A 106 8.38 -20.45 -27.09
C PRO A 106 7.32 -20.32 -28.18
N ALA A 107 6.04 -20.33 -27.80
CA ALA A 107 4.90 -20.23 -28.73
C ALA A 107 4.55 -18.77 -29.11
N ASP A 108 5.19 -17.75 -28.51
CA ASP A 108 4.92 -16.37 -28.86
C ASP A 108 5.50 -16.01 -30.23
N ARG A 109 4.63 -15.53 -31.11
CA ARG A 109 4.99 -15.07 -32.46
C ARG A 109 4.87 -13.57 -32.63
N ASN A 110 4.21 -12.89 -31.67
CA ASN A 110 3.81 -11.50 -31.83
C ASN A 110 4.66 -10.53 -31.01
N HIS A 111 5.55 -11.05 -30.12
CA HIS A 111 6.34 -10.28 -29.17
C HIS A 111 5.50 -9.34 -28.30
N LYS A 112 4.34 -9.83 -27.86
CA LYS A 112 3.38 -9.08 -27.03
C LYS A 112 2.70 -9.98 -26.02
N ALA A 113 2.43 -9.41 -24.83
CA ALA A 113 1.57 -10.01 -23.82
C ALA A 113 0.35 -9.11 -23.60
N ASP A 114 -0.85 -9.67 -23.70
CA ASP A 114 -2.09 -9.00 -23.34
C ASP A 114 -2.51 -9.48 -21.95
N LEU A 115 -2.34 -8.62 -20.95
CA LEU A 115 -2.64 -8.90 -19.54
C LEU A 115 -4.00 -8.32 -19.15
N ALA A 116 -4.74 -9.06 -18.34
CA ALA A 116 -5.88 -8.54 -17.61
C ALA A 116 -5.70 -8.86 -16.13
N TYR A 117 -5.75 -7.84 -15.30
CA TYR A 117 -5.71 -7.98 -13.84
C TYR A 117 -6.83 -7.17 -13.22
N PHE A 118 -7.16 -7.47 -11.98
CA PHE A 118 -8.20 -6.75 -11.25
C PHE A 118 -7.70 -6.26 -9.90
N VAL A 119 -8.37 -5.22 -9.41
CA VAL A 119 -8.36 -4.83 -8.00
C VAL A 119 -9.78 -5.02 -7.48
N ALA A 120 -9.93 -5.77 -6.39
CA ALA A 120 -11.24 -6.14 -5.85
C ALA A 120 -11.36 -5.81 -4.37
N VAL A 121 -12.56 -5.36 -3.99
CA VAL A 121 -13.01 -5.19 -2.62
C VAL A 121 -14.22 -6.12 -2.43
N PRO A 122 -14.02 -7.36 -1.94
CA PRO A 122 -15.03 -8.42 -1.99
C PRO A 122 -16.35 -8.09 -1.29
N GLU A 123 -16.32 -7.24 -0.28
CA GLU A 123 -17.49 -6.82 0.47
C GLU A 123 -18.52 -6.03 -0.36
N PHE A 124 -18.11 -5.52 -1.53
CA PHE A 124 -19.01 -4.84 -2.46
C PHE A 124 -19.47 -5.72 -3.63
N TYR A 125 -18.91 -6.93 -3.77
CA TYR A 125 -19.33 -7.83 -4.84
C TYR A 125 -20.81 -8.28 -4.64
N PRO A 126 -21.68 -8.28 -5.69
CA PRO A 126 -21.37 -8.11 -7.12
C PRO A 126 -21.50 -6.69 -7.66
N ALA A 127 -21.59 -5.66 -6.81
CA ALA A 127 -21.65 -4.28 -7.28
C ALA A 127 -20.37 -3.87 -8.05
N PRO A 128 -20.44 -2.89 -8.96
CA PRO A 128 -19.30 -2.46 -9.77
C PRO A 128 -18.08 -2.04 -8.96
N GLU A 129 -18.29 -1.47 -7.77
CA GLU A 129 -17.25 -1.06 -6.83
C GLU A 129 -16.48 -2.25 -6.27
N GLY A 130 -17.06 -3.45 -6.34
CA GLY A 130 -16.48 -4.67 -5.80
C GLY A 130 -15.33 -5.22 -6.64
N LYS A 131 -15.20 -4.88 -7.92
CA LYS A 131 -14.13 -5.37 -8.78
C LYS A 131 -13.91 -4.45 -9.98
N THR A 132 -12.71 -3.90 -10.09
CA THR A 132 -12.29 -3.10 -11.25
C THR A 132 -11.27 -3.89 -12.07
N LEU A 133 -11.48 -3.98 -13.39
CA LEU A 133 -10.65 -4.72 -14.31
C LEU A 133 -9.77 -3.78 -15.14
N PHE A 134 -8.48 -4.09 -15.19
CA PHE A 134 -7.46 -3.36 -15.95
C PHE A 134 -6.89 -4.25 -17.05
N LYS A 135 -6.75 -3.71 -18.26
CA LYS A 135 -6.18 -4.41 -19.42
C LYS A 135 -4.93 -3.68 -19.88
N ARG A 136 -3.83 -4.41 -20.06
CA ARG A 136 -2.54 -3.88 -20.49
C ARG A 136 -1.98 -4.71 -21.63
N ARG A 137 -1.39 -4.03 -22.61
CA ARG A 137 -0.66 -4.67 -23.68
C ARG A 137 0.80 -4.28 -23.58
N ILE A 138 1.64 -5.27 -23.34
CA ILE A 138 3.08 -5.11 -23.15
C ILE A 138 3.80 -5.67 -24.36
N ALA A 139 4.70 -4.87 -24.95
CA ALA A 139 5.57 -5.33 -26.04
C ALA A 139 6.92 -5.78 -25.48
N PHE A 140 7.43 -6.90 -26.00
CA PHE A 140 8.80 -7.33 -25.69
C PHE A 140 9.78 -6.58 -26.60
N PRO A 141 10.76 -5.86 -26.03
CA PRO A 141 11.82 -5.22 -26.82
C PRO A 141 12.61 -6.23 -27.63
N PRO A 142 13.20 -5.84 -28.77
CA PRO A 142 14.03 -6.73 -29.58
C PRO A 142 15.13 -7.40 -28.74
N GLY A 143 15.25 -8.72 -28.86
CA GLY A 143 16.24 -9.52 -28.16
C GLY A 143 15.99 -9.73 -26.67
N ARG A 144 14.85 -9.30 -26.15
CA ARG A 144 14.45 -9.52 -24.76
C ARG A 144 13.29 -10.50 -24.67
N ASN A 145 13.44 -11.48 -23.78
CA ASN A 145 12.39 -12.45 -23.47
C ASN A 145 11.69 -12.16 -22.12
N ASN A 146 12.22 -11.24 -21.33
CA ASN A 146 11.65 -10.84 -20.06
C ASN A 146 11.49 -9.32 -20.00
N VAL A 147 10.40 -8.87 -19.41
CA VAL A 147 10.08 -7.46 -19.18
C VAL A 147 9.53 -7.30 -17.78
N SER A 148 10.12 -6.43 -16.98
CA SER A 148 9.52 -5.92 -15.76
C SER A 148 8.76 -4.63 -16.07
N PHE A 149 7.55 -4.51 -15.56
CA PHE A 149 6.66 -3.39 -15.82
C PHE A 149 5.95 -3.00 -14.53
N VAL A 150 5.82 -1.70 -14.30
CA VAL A 150 4.98 -1.15 -13.23
C VAL A 150 3.87 -0.36 -13.90
N ASP A 151 2.62 -0.67 -13.56
CA ASP A 151 1.47 0.02 -14.12
C ASP A 151 1.36 1.45 -13.60
N ASP A 152 0.64 2.27 -14.35
CA ASP A 152 0.23 3.59 -13.90
C ASP A 152 -0.62 3.48 -12.63
N GLU A 153 -0.76 4.58 -11.91
CA GLU A 153 -1.58 4.61 -10.72
C GLU A 153 -3.04 4.25 -11.03
N VAL A 154 -3.58 3.33 -10.23
CA VAL A 154 -4.98 2.94 -10.25
C VAL A 154 -5.63 3.38 -8.95
N GLU A 155 -6.79 4.01 -9.05
CA GLU A 155 -7.53 4.54 -7.92
C GLU A 155 -8.78 3.67 -7.65
N ILE A 156 -8.94 3.28 -6.39
CA ILE A 156 -10.09 2.51 -5.91
C ILE A 156 -10.78 3.32 -4.81
N ARG A 157 -12.06 3.58 -4.96
CA ARG A 157 -12.89 4.30 -4.00
C ARG A 157 -13.71 3.32 -3.19
N ILE A 158 -13.57 3.36 -1.88
CA ILE A 158 -14.25 2.48 -0.93
C ILE A 158 -15.19 3.34 -0.08
N PRO A 159 -16.51 3.28 -0.33
CA PRO A 159 -17.49 4.00 0.48
C PRO A 159 -17.49 3.49 1.94
N LEU A 160 -17.52 4.41 2.88
CA LEU A 160 -17.55 4.11 4.31
C LEU A 160 -18.96 4.27 4.87
N THR A 161 -19.29 3.46 5.85
CA THR A 161 -20.54 3.52 6.60
C THR A 161 -20.24 3.37 8.09
N ASN A 162 -21.25 3.53 8.96
CA ASN A 162 -21.07 3.32 10.39
C ASN A 162 -20.54 1.92 10.73
N ASP A 163 -20.96 0.91 9.96
CA ASP A 163 -20.57 -0.50 10.15
C ASP A 163 -19.31 -0.87 9.34
N ARG A 164 -18.95 -0.07 8.33
CA ARG A 164 -17.82 -0.31 7.45
C ARG A 164 -16.80 0.80 7.60
N LYS A 165 -15.71 0.49 8.27
CA LYS A 165 -14.58 1.41 8.46
C LYS A 165 -13.42 0.95 7.58
N GLY A 166 -12.70 1.89 6.98
CA GLY A 166 -11.60 1.61 6.05
C GLY A 166 -10.63 0.51 6.47
N PRO A 167 -10.14 0.46 7.73
CA PRO A 167 -9.23 -0.60 8.19
C PRO A 167 -9.81 -2.02 8.13
N ASN A 168 -11.12 -2.17 8.12
CA ASN A 168 -11.79 -3.47 8.06
C ASN A 168 -11.96 -3.97 6.63
N SER A 169 -11.83 -3.09 5.63
CA SER A 169 -11.91 -3.46 4.22
C SER A 169 -10.59 -4.10 3.76
N GLN A 170 -10.70 -5.11 2.91
CA GLN A 170 -9.56 -5.76 2.28
C GLN A 170 -9.59 -5.54 0.78
N VAL A 171 -8.44 -5.17 0.22
CA VAL A 171 -8.25 -4.98 -1.21
C VAL A 171 -7.41 -6.14 -1.74
N PHE A 172 -7.89 -6.81 -2.78
CA PHE A 172 -7.20 -7.91 -3.43
C PHE A 172 -6.80 -7.54 -4.85
N ILE A 173 -5.58 -7.92 -5.22
CA ILE A 173 -5.05 -7.77 -6.57
C ILE A 173 -4.83 -9.17 -7.14
N GLY A 174 -5.22 -9.40 -8.40
CA GLY A 174 -5.01 -10.69 -9.05
C GLY A 174 -5.17 -10.60 -10.56
N PHE A 175 -4.62 -11.58 -11.29
CA PHE A 175 -4.90 -11.72 -12.70
C PHE A 175 -6.33 -12.21 -12.93
N GLU A 176 -6.96 -11.71 -14.00
CA GLU A 176 -8.23 -12.26 -14.49
C GLU A 176 -7.95 -13.58 -15.20
N LEU A 177 -8.21 -14.67 -14.51
CA LEU A 177 -7.89 -16.03 -14.94
C LEU A 177 -9.12 -16.74 -15.51
N THR A 178 -8.90 -17.52 -16.56
CA THR A 178 -9.85 -18.58 -16.94
C THR A 178 -9.83 -19.71 -15.90
N GLN A 179 -10.87 -20.55 -15.90
CA GLN A 179 -10.94 -21.71 -15.01
C GLN A 179 -9.74 -22.67 -15.19
N ASP A 180 -9.28 -22.84 -16.43
CA ASP A 180 -8.11 -23.68 -16.73
C ASP A 180 -6.82 -23.11 -16.16
N GLN A 181 -6.62 -21.80 -16.25
CA GLN A 181 -5.46 -21.11 -15.69
C GLN A 181 -5.46 -21.18 -14.16
N LEU A 182 -6.60 -20.94 -13.53
CA LEU A 182 -6.76 -21.07 -12.10
C LEU A 182 -6.46 -22.50 -11.61
N ASN A 183 -6.99 -23.50 -12.32
CA ASN A 183 -6.73 -24.89 -12.00
C ASN A 183 -5.25 -25.27 -12.19
N LEU A 184 -4.57 -24.69 -13.19
CA LEU A 184 -3.13 -24.88 -13.39
C LEU A 184 -2.33 -24.33 -12.20
N ASN A 185 -2.64 -23.09 -11.77
CA ASN A 185 -1.96 -22.47 -10.64
C ASN A 185 -2.15 -23.27 -9.34
N ARG A 186 -3.36 -23.73 -9.07
CA ARG A 186 -3.66 -24.59 -7.91
C ARG A 186 -2.88 -25.89 -7.91
N ARG A 187 -2.76 -26.55 -9.07
CA ARG A 187 -1.94 -27.77 -9.18
C ARG A 187 -0.46 -27.50 -8.92
N ARG A 188 0.07 -26.39 -9.46
CA ARG A 188 1.47 -25.99 -9.24
C ARG A 188 1.73 -25.62 -7.77
N GLY A 189 0.82 -24.90 -7.12
CA GLY A 189 0.91 -24.55 -5.69
C GLY A 189 0.92 -25.78 -4.79
N ASN A 190 0.08 -26.79 -5.08
CA ASN A 190 0.03 -28.02 -4.30
C ASN A 190 1.28 -28.91 -4.49
N SER A 191 1.95 -28.84 -5.64
CA SER A 191 3.16 -29.62 -5.90
C SER A 191 4.40 -29.07 -5.19
N THR A 192 4.45 -27.78 -4.89
CA THR A 192 5.55 -27.16 -4.12
C THR A 192 5.41 -27.37 -2.61
N GLY A 193 4.24 -27.73 -2.11
CA GLY A 193 3.98 -28.00 -0.69
C GLY A 193 4.35 -29.41 -0.19
N LEU A 194 4.82 -30.33 -1.05
CA LEU A 194 5.14 -31.71 -0.68
C LEU A 194 6.64 -31.99 -0.45
N GLY A 195 7.46 -30.94 -0.38
CA GLY A 195 8.91 -31.03 -0.19
C GLY A 195 9.38 -30.28 1.06
N GLY A 196 8.87 -30.67 2.24
CA GLY A 196 9.32 -30.16 3.53
C GLY A 196 9.42 -31.30 4.53
#